data_8d59e1586c23a95589a1c80134557213
#
_entry.id   8d59e1586c23a95589a1c80134557213
#
_cell.length_a   1.000
_cell.length_b   1.000
_cell.length_c   1.000
_cell.angle_alpha   90.00
_cell.angle_beta   90.00
_cell.angle_gamma   90.00
#
_symmetry.space_group_name_H-M   'P 1'
#
loop_
_entity.id
_entity.type
_entity.pdbx_description
1 polymer ?
#
loop_
_entity_poly.entity_id
_entity_poly.type
_entity_poly.pdbx_seq_one_letter_code
_entity_poly.pdbx_strand_id
1 'polypeptide(L)'
;MYEHDSVPGCGCDRRNFMTAMGTALGGLALTSLNAEGAEDGAKTPAKKQGAAVRVAFIYPPSKTLAGNPNAWWSWPGNDFDAEGRQKQYLAVLRETEKRVGVKIVADGASIATKTDAEHLAKEIEAKRPAGLLLVLFHGPSRPLADQILKAAETLSIPTIFFIGLGVVHGPVKHYRRPGLYFIQSLDNLEAIEYGLRMIQAKKLMSQSRVLSITEAPGPGDKVEPFFGLTVRTIPFARYADKFAKVVISDEARAWIARVTGGAKEIRGVGREALDNAARAHFTLKKLLADENGDAVAMKCLRRGMLKPCVSFSVLNGELMPAACQNDLQSVCTQLLGKLLVERPGFIHNICYETEGNRFYASHCTCATKLHGPDGSEAPYLLRRFAHSNEGSCAIQVFWKEGDPVTMVQYYPGNPATLDVYAGRVFRSHAMPPAGGCTTNVDVQITDRADACSVGGGDWHNVLFCGDFARKFRLFAQLFKMKLADTGLEGPWPT
;
A
#
# COMPACT_ATOMS: atom_id res chain seq x y z
N MET A 1 23.02 7.85 -50.86
CA MET A 1 21.74 8.62 -50.99
C MET A 1 20.69 7.76 -50.32
N TYR A 2 20.48 7.92 -49.01
CA TYR A 2 19.40 7.28 -48.24
C TYR A 2 18.63 8.39 -47.58
N GLU A 3 17.37 8.50 -47.94
CA GLU A 3 16.43 9.45 -47.40
C GLU A 3 16.05 9.05 -45.95
N HIS A 4 16.05 10.03 -45.07
CA HIS A 4 15.55 9.91 -43.69
C HIS A 4 14.06 10.18 -43.67
N ASP A 5 13.25 9.14 -43.45
CA ASP A 5 11.85 9.30 -43.08
C ASP A 5 11.73 9.74 -41.62
N SER A 6 11.16 10.90 -41.42
CA SER A 6 10.87 11.49 -40.13
C SER A 6 9.60 10.88 -39.51
N VAL A 7 9.75 10.30 -38.33
CA VAL A 7 8.63 9.81 -37.48
C VAL A 7 7.98 11.02 -36.78
N PRO A 8 6.64 11.16 -36.76
CA PRO A 8 5.97 12.27 -36.10
C PRO A 8 6.12 12.15 -34.57
N GLY A 9 6.59 13.22 -33.96
CA GLY A 9 6.74 13.34 -32.51
C GLY A 9 5.39 13.35 -31.79
N CYS A 10 5.24 12.48 -30.80
CA CYS A 10 4.14 12.48 -29.85
C CYS A 10 4.33 13.63 -28.87
N GLY A 11 3.65 14.75 -29.11
CA GLY A 11 3.63 15.92 -28.23
C GLY A 11 2.81 15.65 -26.97
N CYS A 12 3.44 15.16 -25.93
CA CYS A 12 2.86 15.20 -24.58
C CYS A 12 3.18 16.55 -23.95
N ASP A 13 2.21 17.46 -24.01
CA ASP A 13 2.29 18.78 -23.38
C ASP A 13 2.15 18.62 -21.84
N ARG A 14 3.28 18.81 -21.13
CA ARG A 14 3.40 18.71 -19.66
C ARG A 14 2.58 19.77 -18.90
N ARG A 15 2.00 20.75 -19.55
CA ARG A 15 1.25 21.83 -18.90
C ARG A 15 -0.20 21.46 -18.58
N ASN A 16 -0.80 20.52 -19.28
CA ASN A 16 -2.21 20.14 -19.06
C ASN A 16 -2.41 19.07 -17.97
N PHE A 17 -1.34 18.45 -17.45
CA PHE A 17 -1.44 17.48 -16.37
C PHE A 17 -1.57 18.11 -14.97
N MET A 18 -1.19 19.36 -14.81
CA MET A 18 -1.21 20.06 -13.50
C MET A 18 -2.54 20.74 -13.17
N THR A 19 -3.46 20.87 -14.13
CA THR A 19 -4.74 21.58 -13.91
C THR A 19 -5.91 20.66 -13.58
N ALA A 20 -5.77 19.34 -13.71
CA ALA A 20 -6.84 18.37 -13.45
C ALA A 20 -6.84 17.77 -12.04
N MET A 21 -5.88 18.08 -11.17
CA MET A 21 -5.80 17.57 -9.77
C MET A 21 -6.27 18.56 -8.69
N GLY A 22 -6.95 19.61 -9.07
CA GLY A 22 -7.28 20.75 -8.20
C GLY A 22 -8.70 20.81 -7.64
N THR A 23 -9.55 19.78 -7.72
CA THR A 23 -10.89 19.86 -7.10
C THR A 23 -11.53 18.47 -6.92
N ALA A 24 -11.17 17.74 -5.89
CA ALA A 24 -12.00 16.65 -5.35
C ALA A 24 -11.67 16.37 -3.87
N LEU A 25 -11.62 17.41 -3.03
CA LEU A 25 -11.84 17.30 -1.60
C LEU A 25 -13.28 17.75 -1.31
N GLY A 26 -14.23 17.05 -1.93
CA GLY A 26 -15.64 17.13 -1.58
C GLY A 26 -15.87 16.32 -0.31
N GLY A 27 -16.03 17.00 0.83
CA GLY A 27 -16.46 16.40 2.06
C GLY A 27 -17.80 15.69 1.85
N LEU A 28 -17.87 14.39 2.12
CA LEU A 28 -19.10 13.69 2.38
C LEU A 28 -19.64 14.21 3.70
N ALA A 29 -20.52 15.21 3.62
CA ALA A 29 -21.39 15.59 4.70
C ALA A 29 -22.31 14.39 4.98
N LEU A 30 -22.09 13.73 6.11
CA LEU A 30 -23.04 12.80 6.70
C LEU A 30 -24.27 13.61 7.14
N THR A 31 -25.29 13.62 6.32
CA THR A 31 -26.62 14.04 6.77
C THR A 31 -27.09 13.10 7.86
N SER A 32 -27.26 13.65 9.05
CA SER A 32 -27.84 13.00 10.20
C SER A 32 -29.28 12.58 9.89
N LEU A 33 -29.50 11.28 9.79
CA LEU A 33 -30.84 10.71 9.93
C LEU A 33 -31.08 10.44 11.41
N ASN A 34 -31.93 11.24 12.03
CA ASN A 34 -32.50 10.96 13.33
C ASN A 34 -33.35 9.68 13.25
N ALA A 35 -32.85 8.61 13.83
CA ALA A 35 -33.63 7.46 14.24
C ALA A 35 -33.56 7.41 15.78
N GLU A 36 -34.62 7.77 16.42
CA GLU A 36 -34.82 7.57 17.86
C GLU A 36 -34.76 6.07 18.19
N GLY A 37 -33.87 5.70 19.11
CA GLY A 37 -33.82 4.35 19.66
C GLY A 37 -32.43 3.94 20.11
N ALA A 38 -32.18 4.07 21.43
CA ALA A 38 -31.12 3.48 22.24
C ALA A 38 -29.69 4.08 22.07
N GLU A 39 -29.33 4.88 23.06
CA GLU A 39 -28.00 5.37 23.37
C GLU A 39 -27.02 4.20 23.61
N ASP A 40 -26.18 3.93 22.64
CA ASP A 40 -24.86 3.40 22.88
C ASP A 40 -23.91 4.42 22.23
N GLY A 41 -23.22 5.21 23.05
CA GLY A 41 -22.45 6.37 22.63
C GLY A 41 -21.38 6.00 21.59
N ALA A 42 -21.71 6.18 20.33
CA ALA A 42 -20.76 6.06 19.22
C ALA A 42 -19.64 7.08 19.43
N LYS A 43 -18.51 6.63 20.00
CA LYS A 43 -17.30 7.45 20.13
C LYS A 43 -16.82 7.82 18.73
N THR A 44 -16.79 9.11 18.44
CA THR A 44 -16.16 9.63 17.22
C THR A 44 -14.76 8.99 17.05
N PRO A 45 -14.45 8.40 15.89
CA PRO A 45 -13.14 7.78 15.69
C PRO A 45 -12.03 8.77 15.99
N ALA A 46 -11.09 8.41 16.85
CA ALA A 46 -9.92 9.24 17.10
C ALA A 46 -9.16 9.44 15.79
N LYS A 47 -8.91 10.69 15.38
CA LYS A 47 -8.17 11.01 14.16
C LYS A 47 -6.78 10.40 14.26
N LYS A 48 -6.41 9.54 13.32
CA LYS A 48 -5.08 8.93 13.26
C LYS A 48 -4.01 10.01 13.13
N GLN A 49 -2.94 9.87 13.91
CA GLN A 49 -1.84 10.83 13.90
C GLN A 49 -0.83 10.49 12.80
N GLY A 50 -0.40 11.51 12.08
CA GLY A 50 0.68 11.39 11.09
C GLY A 50 2.04 11.11 11.74
N ALA A 51 2.90 10.43 11.00
CA ALA A 51 4.27 10.18 11.39
C ALA A 51 5.07 11.49 11.44
N ALA A 52 5.76 11.78 12.55
CA ALA A 52 6.70 12.89 12.63
C ALA A 52 8.05 12.47 12.02
N VAL A 53 8.46 13.16 10.96
CA VAL A 53 9.73 12.91 10.25
C VAL A 53 10.66 14.11 10.47
N ARG A 54 11.83 13.85 11.06
CA ARG A 54 12.89 14.85 11.19
C ARG A 54 13.63 15.01 9.88
N VAL A 55 13.77 16.24 9.39
CA VAL A 55 14.47 16.55 8.14
C VAL A 55 15.71 17.40 8.45
N ALA A 56 16.84 17.03 7.87
CA ALA A 56 18.08 17.80 7.97
C ALA A 56 18.80 17.87 6.63
N PHE A 57 19.34 19.04 6.33
CA PHE A 57 20.15 19.31 5.14
C PHE A 57 21.61 19.43 5.56
N ILE A 58 22.53 18.85 4.76
CA ILE A 58 23.92 18.70 5.10
C ILE A 58 24.77 19.43 4.05
N TYR A 59 25.24 20.61 4.42
CA TYR A 59 26.12 21.44 3.60
C TYR A 59 26.70 22.59 4.47
N PRO A 60 27.91 23.10 4.20
CA PRO A 60 28.42 24.33 4.82
C PRO A 60 27.75 25.56 4.18
N PRO A 61 27.62 26.69 4.87
CA PRO A 61 27.05 27.91 4.30
C PRO A 61 27.69 28.27 2.96
N SER A 62 26.90 28.54 1.92
CA SER A 62 27.40 28.78 0.55
C SER A 62 28.45 29.89 0.51
N LYS A 63 28.27 30.95 1.30
CA LYS A 63 29.23 32.06 1.42
C LYS A 63 30.64 31.63 1.86
N THR A 64 30.79 30.51 2.55
CA THR A 64 32.11 29.98 2.99
C THR A 64 32.84 29.26 1.88
N LEU A 65 32.13 28.91 0.82
CA LEU A 65 32.66 28.21 -0.33
C LEU A 65 32.87 29.17 -1.53
N ALA A 66 32.23 30.33 -1.50
CA ALA A 66 32.31 31.32 -2.58
C ALA A 66 33.77 31.76 -2.83
N GLY A 67 34.14 31.79 -4.10
CA GLY A 67 35.50 32.19 -4.52
C GLY A 67 36.59 31.15 -4.30
N ASN A 68 36.33 29.99 -3.73
CA ASN A 68 37.28 28.90 -3.58
C ASN A 68 37.11 27.87 -4.71
N PRO A 69 38.01 27.77 -5.69
CA PRO A 69 37.85 26.88 -6.84
C PRO A 69 37.86 25.40 -6.48
N ASN A 70 38.32 25.02 -5.30
CA ASN A 70 38.37 23.64 -4.82
C ASN A 70 37.27 23.29 -3.78
N ALA A 71 36.43 24.25 -3.45
CA ALA A 71 35.46 24.05 -2.36
C ALA A 71 34.25 23.22 -2.78
N TRP A 72 33.87 23.31 -4.05
CA TRP A 72 32.70 22.60 -4.57
C TRP A 72 32.94 22.07 -5.99
N TRP A 73 33.48 20.90 -6.09
CA TRP A 73 33.87 20.30 -7.39
C TRP A 73 32.70 19.65 -8.14
N SER A 74 31.57 19.37 -7.48
CA SER A 74 30.44 18.68 -8.09
C SER A 74 29.41 19.61 -8.76
N TRP A 75 29.68 20.92 -8.79
CA TRP A 75 28.81 21.88 -9.45
C TRP A 75 29.61 22.92 -10.23
N PRO A 76 29.08 23.51 -11.35
CA PRO A 76 29.81 24.51 -12.12
C PRO A 76 30.21 25.70 -11.26
N GLY A 77 31.51 25.85 -11.02
CA GLY A 77 32.01 26.91 -10.14
C GLY A 77 31.58 26.78 -8.68
N ASN A 78 31.69 27.88 -7.96
CA ASN A 78 31.34 27.98 -6.54
C ASN A 78 29.99 28.71 -6.35
N ASP A 79 29.13 28.68 -7.36
CA ASP A 79 27.92 29.50 -7.40
C ASP A 79 26.67 28.72 -6.99
N PHE A 80 26.83 27.55 -6.35
CA PHE A 80 25.71 26.76 -5.88
C PHE A 80 25.06 27.42 -4.66
N ASP A 81 23.80 27.87 -4.85
CA ASP A 81 22.98 28.39 -3.77
C ASP A 81 22.31 27.24 -2.98
N ALA A 82 23.01 26.71 -1.99
CA ALA A 82 22.52 25.61 -1.17
C ALA A 82 21.35 26.02 -0.29
N GLU A 83 21.33 27.25 0.22
CA GLU A 83 20.26 27.80 1.05
C GLU A 83 18.98 27.97 0.24
N GLY A 84 19.09 28.54 -0.96
CA GLY A 84 17.94 28.65 -1.90
C GLY A 84 17.42 27.26 -2.31
N ARG A 85 18.32 26.31 -2.53
CA ARG A 85 17.94 24.93 -2.83
C ARG A 85 17.23 24.25 -1.67
N GLN A 86 17.72 24.40 -0.44
CA GLN A 86 17.03 23.92 0.76
C GLN A 86 15.61 24.51 0.85
N LYS A 87 15.46 25.81 0.62
CA LYS A 87 14.15 26.47 0.63
C LYS A 87 13.18 25.86 -0.39
N GLN A 88 13.66 25.57 -1.61
CA GLN A 88 12.86 24.91 -2.64
C GLN A 88 12.42 23.51 -2.20
N TYR A 89 13.35 22.70 -1.65
CA TYR A 89 13.02 21.37 -1.15
C TYR A 89 12.01 21.42 -0.01
N LEU A 90 12.18 22.33 0.95
CA LEU A 90 11.24 22.50 2.04
C LEU A 90 9.85 22.89 1.56
N ALA A 91 9.73 23.72 0.52
CA ALA A 91 8.44 24.07 -0.07
C ALA A 91 7.73 22.82 -0.64
N VAL A 92 8.45 21.98 -1.40
CA VAL A 92 7.90 20.72 -1.93
C VAL A 92 7.55 19.75 -0.78
N LEU A 93 8.39 19.65 0.24
CA LEU A 93 8.13 18.80 1.39
C LEU A 93 6.87 19.22 2.17
N ARG A 94 6.58 20.54 2.25
CA ARG A 94 5.33 21.03 2.87
C ARG A 94 4.08 20.63 2.09
N GLU A 95 4.15 20.61 0.76
CA GLU A 95 3.04 20.09 -0.04
C GLU A 95 2.92 18.56 0.08
N THR A 96 4.05 17.86 0.13
CA THR A 96 4.09 16.41 0.41
C THR A 96 3.52 16.06 1.78
N GLU A 97 3.79 16.87 2.81
CA GLU A 97 3.20 16.74 4.15
C GLU A 97 1.67 16.66 4.08
N LYS A 98 1.04 17.56 3.31
CA LYS A 98 -0.41 17.56 3.12
C LYS A 98 -0.93 16.32 2.38
N ARG A 99 -0.25 15.91 1.29
CA ARG A 99 -0.67 14.76 0.48
C ARG A 99 -0.51 13.41 1.20
N VAL A 100 0.62 13.24 1.88
CA VAL A 100 0.98 11.98 2.54
C VAL A 100 0.43 11.88 3.96
N GLY A 101 0.17 13.03 4.60
CA GLY A 101 -0.30 13.09 5.99
C GLY A 101 0.80 12.88 7.03
N VAL A 102 2.07 13.06 6.67
CA VAL A 102 3.20 13.08 7.61
C VAL A 102 3.30 14.45 8.28
N LYS A 103 4.07 14.56 9.36
CA LYS A 103 4.47 15.83 9.98
C LYS A 103 5.96 16.05 9.71
N ILE A 104 6.30 17.07 8.94
CA ILE A 104 7.69 17.45 8.66
C ILE A 104 8.21 18.36 9.78
N VAL A 105 9.32 17.94 10.40
CA VAL A 105 10.03 18.71 11.43
C VAL A 105 11.42 19.06 10.87
N ALA A 106 11.62 20.31 10.47
CA ALA A 106 12.86 20.79 9.88
C ALA A 106 13.29 22.08 10.53
N ASP A 107 14.60 22.23 10.75
CA ASP A 107 15.20 23.52 11.13
C ASP A 107 15.59 24.33 9.89
N GLY A 108 15.73 25.65 10.05
CA GLY A 108 16.21 26.51 8.97
C GLY A 108 17.73 26.37 8.72
N ALA A 109 18.49 25.92 9.72
CA ALA A 109 19.94 25.77 9.64
C ALA A 109 20.34 24.42 8.99
N SER A 110 21.45 24.43 8.24
CA SER A 110 22.08 23.21 7.74
C SER A 110 23.02 22.60 8.78
N ILE A 111 23.32 21.33 8.62
CA ILE A 111 24.39 20.62 9.35
C ILE A 111 25.71 20.89 8.62
N ALA A 112 26.52 21.76 9.20
CA ALA A 112 27.76 22.22 8.61
C ALA A 112 29.02 21.71 9.33
N THR A 113 28.89 21.40 10.62
CA THR A 113 30.02 21.02 11.49
C THR A 113 29.76 19.69 12.21
N LYS A 114 30.82 19.13 12.79
CA LYS A 114 30.72 17.93 13.61
C LYS A 114 29.82 18.16 14.85
N THR A 115 29.89 19.34 15.43
CA THR A 115 29.03 19.74 16.59
C THR A 115 27.56 19.72 16.20
N ASP A 116 27.21 20.23 14.99
CA ASP A 116 25.83 20.18 14.51
C ASP A 116 25.34 18.74 14.34
N ALA A 117 26.18 17.87 13.79
CA ALA A 117 25.87 16.45 13.61
C ALA A 117 25.68 15.74 14.98
N GLU A 118 26.52 16.05 15.97
CA GLU A 118 26.38 15.52 17.34
C GLU A 118 25.11 16.05 18.03
N HIS A 119 24.76 17.30 17.81
CA HIS A 119 23.52 17.88 18.32
C HIS A 119 22.29 17.18 17.73
N LEU A 120 22.25 17.00 16.41
CA LEU A 120 21.16 16.27 15.77
C LEU A 120 21.09 14.81 16.26
N ALA A 121 22.21 14.13 16.44
CA ALA A 121 22.23 12.77 16.97
C ALA A 121 21.60 12.68 18.37
N LYS A 122 21.92 13.63 19.27
CA LYS A 122 21.29 13.72 20.60
C LYS A 122 19.79 14.07 20.51
N GLU A 123 19.42 14.95 19.60
CA GLU A 123 18.02 15.31 19.36
C GLU A 123 17.17 14.11 18.94
N ILE A 124 17.62 13.33 17.94
CA ILE A 124 16.88 12.13 17.49
C ILE A 124 16.84 11.04 18.55
N GLU A 125 17.86 10.94 19.42
CA GLU A 125 17.84 10.04 20.56
C GLU A 125 16.78 10.44 21.59
N ALA A 126 16.69 11.71 21.92
CA ALA A 126 15.73 12.23 22.89
C ALA A 126 14.29 12.21 22.38
N LYS A 127 14.06 12.61 21.11
CA LYS A 127 12.71 12.80 20.55
C LYS A 127 12.14 11.56 19.85
N ARG A 128 12.99 10.58 19.47
CA ARG A 128 12.58 9.35 18.79
C ARG A 128 11.57 9.60 17.63
N PRO A 129 11.92 10.38 16.60
CA PRO A 129 11.02 10.63 15.49
C PRO A 129 10.63 9.31 14.79
N ALA A 130 9.47 9.28 14.13
CA ALA A 130 9.01 8.13 13.39
C ALA A 130 9.90 7.80 12.16
N GLY A 131 10.69 8.76 11.71
CA GLY A 131 11.69 8.62 10.67
C GLY A 131 12.58 9.83 10.52
N LEU A 132 13.63 9.67 9.73
CA LEU A 132 14.63 10.71 9.45
C LEU A 132 14.76 10.88 7.92
N LEU A 133 14.85 12.11 7.44
CA LEU A 133 15.24 12.46 6.07
C LEU A 133 16.52 13.28 6.13
N LEU A 134 17.59 12.76 5.56
CA LEU A 134 18.86 13.47 5.37
C LEU A 134 19.01 13.82 3.89
N VAL A 135 19.36 15.08 3.62
CA VAL A 135 19.60 15.58 2.25
C VAL A 135 21.02 16.14 2.20
N LEU A 136 21.89 15.51 1.39
CA LEU A 136 23.28 15.91 1.23
C LEU A 136 23.46 16.72 -0.05
N PHE A 137 23.85 17.99 0.09
CA PHE A 137 24.18 18.87 -1.04
C PHE A 137 25.69 19.05 -1.26
N HIS A 138 26.53 18.69 -0.27
CA HIS A 138 27.97 18.91 -0.34
C HIS A 138 28.73 17.59 -0.11
N GLY A 139 29.38 17.07 -1.15
CA GLY A 139 30.08 15.79 -1.11
C GLY A 139 31.14 15.65 0.02
N PRO A 140 32.00 16.65 0.25
CA PRO A 140 32.95 16.61 1.35
C PRO A 140 32.32 16.56 2.74
N SER A 141 31.06 16.95 2.90
CA SER A 141 30.32 16.85 4.17
C SER A 141 29.72 15.46 4.43
N ARG A 142 29.97 14.47 3.53
CA ARG A 142 29.50 13.08 3.71
C ARG A 142 29.83 12.46 5.08
N PRO A 143 31.01 12.68 5.69
CA PRO A 143 31.31 12.15 7.03
C PRO A 143 30.33 12.60 8.11
N LEU A 144 29.74 13.79 7.99
CA LEU A 144 28.70 14.28 8.90
C LEU A 144 27.40 13.48 8.73
N ALA A 145 27.02 13.19 7.47
CA ALA A 145 25.88 12.31 7.17
C ALA A 145 26.11 10.91 7.75
N ASP A 146 27.28 10.31 7.55
CA ASP A 146 27.61 8.97 8.03
C ASP A 146 27.55 8.88 9.57
N GLN A 147 27.97 9.94 10.29
CA GLN A 147 27.84 10.03 11.74
C GLN A 147 26.37 10.01 12.19
N ILE A 148 25.50 10.77 11.54
CA ILE A 148 24.07 10.83 11.84
C ILE A 148 23.39 9.50 11.47
N LEU A 149 23.72 8.92 10.32
CA LEU A 149 23.22 7.61 9.90
C LEU A 149 23.55 6.51 10.90
N LYS A 150 24.77 6.50 11.44
CA LYS A 150 25.18 5.55 12.49
C LYS A 150 24.34 5.70 13.77
N ALA A 151 24.08 6.94 14.20
CA ALA A 151 23.22 7.20 15.35
C ALA A 151 21.77 6.71 15.10
N ALA A 152 21.20 7.04 13.93
CA ALA A 152 19.86 6.60 13.55
C ALA A 152 19.74 5.07 13.47
N GLU A 153 20.76 4.40 12.96
CA GLU A 153 20.82 2.93 12.87
C GLU A 153 20.84 2.27 14.24
N THR A 154 21.66 2.78 15.17
CA THR A 154 21.70 2.33 16.58
C THR A 154 20.34 2.47 17.26
N LEU A 155 19.61 3.54 16.96
CA LEU A 155 18.29 3.82 17.49
C LEU A 155 17.15 3.10 16.72
N SER A 156 17.49 2.37 15.65
CA SER A 156 16.54 1.74 14.72
C SER A 156 15.51 2.72 14.14
N ILE A 157 15.91 3.97 13.88
CA ILE A 157 15.07 4.98 13.22
C ILE A 157 15.15 4.77 11.70
N PRO A 158 14.02 4.49 11.01
CA PRO A 158 14.02 4.34 9.56
C PRO A 158 14.45 5.66 8.90
N THR A 159 15.43 5.59 8.00
CA THR A 159 16.07 6.78 7.46
C THR A 159 15.99 6.81 5.94
N ILE A 160 15.59 7.96 5.39
CA ILE A 160 15.68 8.30 3.98
C ILE A 160 16.95 9.13 3.82
N PHE A 161 17.86 8.69 2.95
CA PHE A 161 19.08 9.42 2.64
C PHE A 161 19.13 9.80 1.17
N PHE A 162 19.04 11.09 0.89
CA PHE A 162 19.04 11.63 -0.45
C PHE A 162 20.37 12.34 -0.74
N ILE A 163 21.00 11.95 -1.83
CA ILE A 163 22.18 12.61 -2.37
C ILE A 163 21.87 13.09 -3.80
N GLY A 164 22.13 14.35 -4.12
CA GLY A 164 22.05 14.85 -5.48
C GLY A 164 23.03 14.11 -6.40
N LEU A 165 22.60 13.80 -7.62
CA LEU A 165 23.48 13.19 -8.60
C LEU A 165 24.68 14.13 -8.88
N GLY A 166 25.90 13.59 -8.88
CA GLY A 166 27.12 14.38 -9.05
C GLY A 166 27.70 14.94 -7.73
N VAL A 167 26.95 14.94 -6.63
CA VAL A 167 27.45 15.37 -5.31
C VAL A 167 28.51 14.39 -4.76
N VAL A 168 28.31 13.10 -4.99
CA VAL A 168 29.23 12.03 -4.62
C VAL A 168 29.51 11.16 -5.81
N HIS A 169 30.78 11.00 -6.16
CA HIS A 169 31.27 10.07 -7.18
C HIS A 169 31.85 8.82 -6.50
N GLY A 170 31.71 7.67 -7.14
CA GLY A 170 32.24 6.40 -6.66
C GLY A 170 31.19 5.48 -6.02
N PRO A 171 31.65 4.38 -5.41
CA PRO A 171 30.74 3.34 -4.94
C PRO A 171 29.91 3.79 -3.73
N VAL A 172 28.59 3.68 -3.86
CA VAL A 172 27.60 4.03 -2.81
C VAL A 172 26.80 2.81 -2.35
N LYS A 173 27.17 1.61 -2.79
CA LYS A 173 26.48 0.34 -2.51
C LYS A 173 26.27 0.10 -1.01
N HIS A 174 27.20 0.53 -0.15
CA HIS A 174 27.14 0.40 1.29
C HIS A 174 25.95 1.15 1.94
N TYR A 175 25.32 2.11 1.24
CA TYR A 175 24.10 2.76 1.68
C TYR A 175 22.83 1.93 1.38
N ARG A 176 22.93 0.89 0.53
CA ARG A 176 21.82 -0.04 0.31
C ARG A 176 21.84 -1.13 1.37
N ARG A 177 21.33 -0.79 2.56
CA ARG A 177 21.30 -1.69 3.73
C ARG A 177 19.98 -1.59 4.50
N PRO A 178 19.63 -2.59 5.32
CA PRO A 178 18.43 -2.56 6.14
C PRO A 178 18.34 -1.31 7.03
N GLY A 179 17.17 -0.71 7.10
CA GLY A 179 16.91 0.51 7.86
C GLY A 179 17.14 1.81 7.08
N LEU A 180 17.67 1.72 5.85
CA LEU A 180 18.03 2.88 5.05
C LEU A 180 17.39 2.82 3.65
N TYR A 181 16.62 3.83 3.29
CA TYR A 181 16.18 4.08 1.93
C TYR A 181 17.11 5.10 1.29
N PHE A 182 18.07 4.61 0.52
CA PHE A 182 19.07 5.44 -0.16
C PHE A 182 18.58 5.87 -1.55
N ILE A 183 18.69 7.17 -1.83
CA ILE A 183 18.34 7.80 -3.09
C ILE A 183 19.53 8.60 -3.58
N GLN A 184 20.02 8.32 -4.78
CA GLN A 184 20.94 9.17 -5.51
C GLN A 184 20.31 9.55 -6.84
N SER A 185 19.98 10.83 -7.03
CA SER A 185 19.16 11.27 -8.15
C SER A 185 19.34 12.75 -8.46
N LEU A 186 19.00 13.12 -9.71
CA LEU A 186 18.78 14.51 -10.11
C LEU A 186 17.38 14.93 -9.62
N ASP A 187 17.27 15.58 -8.49
CA ASP A 187 16.03 16.20 -7.97
C ASP A 187 14.75 15.33 -8.04
N ASN A 188 14.86 14.00 -7.97
CA ASN A 188 13.69 13.14 -7.91
C ASN A 188 13.05 13.20 -6.53
N LEU A 189 12.25 14.25 -6.29
CA LEU A 189 11.56 14.47 -5.04
C LEU A 189 10.39 13.49 -4.83
N GLU A 190 9.86 12.88 -5.90
CA GLU A 190 8.86 11.81 -5.80
C GLU A 190 9.42 10.58 -5.07
N ALA A 191 10.72 10.30 -5.24
CA ALA A 191 11.38 9.24 -4.47
C ALA A 191 11.43 9.57 -2.97
N ILE A 192 11.64 10.83 -2.59
CA ILE A 192 11.55 11.28 -1.19
C ILE A 192 10.10 11.13 -0.69
N GLU A 193 9.11 11.57 -1.48
CA GLU A 193 7.70 11.40 -1.14
C GLU A 193 7.36 9.94 -0.86
N TYR A 194 7.84 9.02 -1.71
CA TYR A 194 7.64 7.60 -1.50
C TYR A 194 8.27 7.12 -0.18
N GLY A 195 9.47 7.59 0.16
CA GLY A 195 10.11 7.32 1.45
C GLY A 195 9.26 7.80 2.64
N LEU A 196 8.72 9.01 2.55
CA LEU A 196 7.82 9.56 3.56
C LEU A 196 6.51 8.74 3.65
N ARG A 197 5.97 8.29 2.53
CA ARG A 197 4.79 7.40 2.46
C ARG A 197 5.06 6.06 3.15
N MET A 198 6.24 5.48 2.99
CA MET A 198 6.62 4.24 3.70
C MET A 198 6.60 4.44 5.22
N ILE A 199 7.17 5.53 5.73
CA ILE A 199 7.17 5.86 7.16
C ILE A 199 5.75 6.09 7.66
N GLN A 200 4.95 6.84 6.91
CA GLN A 200 3.54 7.08 7.22
C GLN A 200 2.72 5.78 7.23
N ALA A 201 2.92 4.90 6.26
CA ALA A 201 2.22 3.62 6.18
C ALA A 201 2.49 2.78 7.44
N LYS A 202 3.75 2.66 7.88
CA LYS A 202 4.09 1.94 9.11
C LYS A 202 3.42 2.54 10.34
N LYS A 203 3.37 3.89 10.43
CA LYS A 203 2.68 4.60 11.51
C LYS A 203 1.17 4.37 11.49
N LEU A 204 0.54 4.44 10.32
CA LEU A 204 -0.89 4.20 10.17
C LEU A 204 -1.25 2.74 10.45
N MET A 205 -0.42 1.78 10.02
CA MET A 205 -0.60 0.37 10.37
C MET A 205 -0.67 0.19 11.89
N SER A 206 0.22 0.82 12.66
CA SER A 206 0.22 0.68 14.12
C SER A 206 -0.99 1.29 14.82
N GLN A 207 -1.75 2.11 14.13
CA GLN A 207 -3.00 2.72 14.63
C GLN A 207 -4.23 2.06 14.03
N SER A 208 -4.06 1.04 13.20
CA SER A 208 -5.16 0.38 12.50
C SER A 208 -5.76 -0.76 13.31
N ARG A 209 -7.04 -1.00 13.06
CA ARG A 209 -7.81 -2.09 13.67
C ARG A 209 -8.38 -2.99 12.59
N VAL A 210 -8.06 -4.28 12.67
CA VAL A 210 -8.63 -5.32 11.83
C VAL A 210 -9.71 -6.05 12.62
N LEU A 211 -10.92 -6.11 12.08
CA LEU A 211 -11.98 -6.91 12.66
C LEU A 211 -11.84 -8.37 12.22
N SER A 212 -11.69 -9.29 13.16
CA SER A 212 -11.58 -10.73 12.93
C SER A 212 -12.90 -11.40 13.34
N ILE A 213 -13.78 -11.71 12.37
CA ILE A 213 -15.09 -12.32 12.63
C ILE A 213 -14.93 -13.84 12.64
N THR A 214 -15.06 -14.43 13.83
CA THR A 214 -14.78 -15.86 14.08
C THR A 214 -15.84 -16.49 14.99
N GLU A 215 -15.68 -17.78 15.26
CA GLU A 215 -16.52 -18.56 16.21
C GLU A 215 -16.11 -18.37 17.68
N ALA A 216 -15.26 -17.40 17.98
CA ALA A 216 -14.85 -17.11 19.35
C ALA A 216 -16.09 -16.79 20.23
N PRO A 217 -16.08 -17.21 21.49
CA PRO A 217 -17.25 -17.02 22.38
C PRO A 217 -17.46 -15.56 22.80
N GLY A 218 -16.44 -14.71 22.68
CA GLY A 218 -16.50 -13.30 23.07
C GLY A 218 -15.53 -12.43 22.29
N PRO A 219 -15.67 -11.09 22.43
CA PRO A 219 -14.74 -10.16 21.84
C PRO A 219 -13.39 -10.19 22.56
N GLY A 220 -12.32 -9.83 21.84
CA GLY A 220 -10.97 -9.74 22.41
C GLY A 220 -10.05 -8.99 21.47
N ASP A 221 -9.04 -8.34 22.01
CA ASP A 221 -8.04 -7.61 21.24
C ASP A 221 -6.69 -8.32 21.32
N LYS A 222 -6.00 -8.43 20.18
CA LYS A 222 -4.63 -8.88 20.07
C LYS A 222 -3.84 -7.87 19.26
N VAL A 223 -2.57 -7.69 19.61
CA VAL A 223 -1.67 -6.81 18.84
C VAL A 223 -0.86 -7.67 17.89
N GLU A 224 -0.86 -7.32 16.61
CA GLU A 224 0.02 -7.91 15.61
C GLU A 224 1.45 -7.40 15.85
N PRO A 225 2.46 -8.29 16.00
CA PRO A 225 3.74 -7.93 16.62
C PRO A 225 4.62 -6.98 15.77
N PHE A 226 4.58 -7.10 14.45
CA PHE A 226 5.45 -6.29 13.59
C PHE A 226 4.86 -4.90 13.30
N PHE A 227 3.63 -4.83 12.87
CA PHE A 227 2.97 -3.55 12.56
C PHE A 227 2.49 -2.82 13.81
N GLY A 228 2.13 -3.56 14.86
CA GLY A 228 1.52 -3.04 16.07
C GLY A 228 0.02 -2.75 15.92
N LEU A 229 -0.61 -3.23 14.84
CA LEU A 229 -2.05 -3.05 14.64
C LEU A 229 -2.87 -3.92 15.60
N THR A 230 -4.08 -3.47 15.90
CA THR A 230 -5.03 -4.22 16.74
C THR A 230 -5.86 -5.18 15.90
N VAL A 231 -5.87 -6.46 16.25
CA VAL A 231 -6.83 -7.45 15.75
C VAL A 231 -7.95 -7.58 16.76
N ARG A 232 -9.12 -7.07 16.42
CA ARG A 232 -10.34 -7.12 17.24
C ARG A 232 -11.17 -8.34 16.87
N THR A 233 -11.28 -9.31 17.76
CA THR A 233 -12.16 -10.47 17.57
C THR A 233 -13.63 -10.07 17.72
N ILE A 234 -14.43 -10.43 16.74
CA ILE A 234 -15.89 -10.27 16.75
C ILE A 234 -16.53 -11.66 16.70
N PRO A 235 -17.35 -12.04 17.70
CA PRO A 235 -18.10 -13.28 17.64
C PRO A 235 -18.99 -13.36 16.41
N PHE A 236 -19.01 -14.51 15.74
CA PHE A 236 -19.88 -14.69 14.56
C PHE A 236 -21.37 -14.47 14.88
N ALA A 237 -21.81 -14.83 16.09
CA ALA A 237 -23.18 -14.57 16.53
C ALA A 237 -23.56 -13.10 16.39
N ARG A 238 -22.65 -12.17 16.75
CA ARG A 238 -22.87 -10.74 16.62
C ARG A 238 -23.05 -10.28 15.16
N TYR A 239 -22.29 -10.89 14.24
CA TYR A 239 -22.49 -10.67 12.80
C TYR A 239 -23.86 -11.22 12.36
N ALA A 240 -24.19 -12.45 12.74
CA ALA A 240 -25.44 -13.10 12.36
C ALA A 240 -26.69 -12.32 12.87
N ASP A 241 -26.64 -11.86 14.10
CA ASP A 241 -27.73 -11.05 14.69
C ASP A 241 -27.94 -9.72 13.95
N LYS A 242 -26.83 -9.05 13.59
CA LYS A 242 -26.93 -7.82 12.80
C LYS A 242 -27.42 -8.11 11.38
N PHE A 243 -26.92 -9.16 10.73
CA PHE A 243 -27.33 -9.57 9.39
C PHE A 243 -28.83 -9.85 9.31
N ALA A 244 -29.38 -10.57 10.28
CA ALA A 244 -30.81 -10.88 10.34
C ALA A 244 -31.70 -9.63 10.48
N LYS A 245 -31.17 -8.55 11.08
CA LYS A 245 -31.90 -7.29 11.30
C LYS A 245 -31.84 -6.31 10.13
N VAL A 246 -30.97 -6.57 9.12
CA VAL A 246 -30.85 -5.67 7.95
C VAL A 246 -32.09 -5.81 7.05
N VAL A 247 -32.84 -4.72 6.95
CA VAL A 247 -33.97 -4.58 6.02
C VAL A 247 -33.44 -4.12 4.66
N ILE A 248 -34.07 -4.63 3.59
CA ILE A 248 -33.71 -4.16 2.23
C ILE A 248 -34.41 -2.79 2.00
N SER A 249 -33.69 -1.76 2.41
CA SER A 249 -34.07 -0.35 2.25
C SER A 249 -33.91 0.12 0.81
N ASP A 250 -34.30 1.37 0.52
CA ASP A 250 -34.03 2.00 -0.78
C ASP A 250 -32.52 2.12 -1.04
N GLU A 251 -31.71 2.40 -0.01
CA GLU A 251 -30.25 2.40 -0.13
C GLU A 251 -29.70 1.01 -0.52
N ALA A 252 -30.22 -0.05 0.11
CA ALA A 252 -29.83 -1.42 -0.22
C ALA A 252 -30.25 -1.79 -1.66
N ARG A 253 -31.46 -1.36 -2.09
CA ARG A 253 -31.92 -1.51 -3.48
C ARG A 253 -31.04 -0.75 -4.47
N ALA A 254 -30.67 0.47 -4.16
CA ALA A 254 -29.76 1.27 -5.00
C ALA A 254 -28.37 0.63 -5.08
N TRP A 255 -27.86 0.08 -3.99
CA TRP A 255 -26.59 -0.67 -3.98
C TRP A 255 -26.68 -1.92 -4.87
N ILE A 256 -27.74 -2.72 -4.77
CA ILE A 256 -27.99 -3.88 -5.62
C ILE A 256 -28.03 -3.43 -7.10
N ALA A 257 -28.79 -2.38 -7.42
CA ALA A 257 -28.91 -1.86 -8.77
C ALA A 257 -27.57 -1.45 -9.36
N ARG A 258 -26.70 -0.80 -8.56
CA ARG A 258 -25.33 -0.43 -8.97
C ARG A 258 -24.49 -1.67 -9.28
N VAL A 259 -24.47 -2.67 -8.40
CA VAL A 259 -23.67 -3.90 -8.58
C VAL A 259 -24.17 -4.74 -9.76
N THR A 260 -25.48 -4.80 -9.98
CA THR A 260 -26.06 -5.53 -11.12
C THR A 260 -25.93 -4.76 -12.42
N GLY A 261 -26.10 -3.43 -12.42
CA GLY A 261 -26.03 -2.58 -13.59
C GLY A 261 -24.64 -2.48 -14.21
N GLY A 262 -23.56 -2.63 -13.42
CA GLY A 262 -22.19 -2.68 -13.92
C GLY A 262 -21.75 -4.04 -14.44
N ALA A 263 -22.50 -5.11 -14.15
CA ALA A 263 -22.17 -6.47 -14.60
C ALA A 263 -22.48 -6.67 -16.08
N LYS A 264 -21.53 -7.24 -16.84
CA LYS A 264 -21.77 -7.64 -18.25
C LYS A 264 -22.84 -8.70 -18.38
N GLU A 265 -22.96 -9.55 -17.38
CA GLU A 265 -23.91 -10.67 -17.36
C GLU A 265 -24.20 -11.10 -15.92
N ILE A 266 -25.39 -11.61 -15.67
CA ILE A 266 -25.80 -12.20 -14.40
C ILE A 266 -26.16 -13.67 -14.66
N ARG A 267 -25.38 -14.60 -14.10
CA ARG A 267 -25.52 -16.05 -14.33
C ARG A 267 -26.04 -16.77 -13.11
N GLY A 268 -27.29 -17.23 -13.17
CA GLY A 268 -27.90 -18.07 -12.12
C GLY A 268 -28.00 -17.42 -10.75
N VAL A 269 -28.10 -16.07 -10.68
CA VAL A 269 -28.24 -15.31 -9.45
C VAL A 269 -29.69 -14.85 -9.31
N GLY A 270 -30.38 -15.38 -8.29
CA GLY A 270 -31.74 -14.97 -7.95
C GLY A 270 -31.77 -13.74 -7.08
N ARG A 271 -32.97 -13.17 -6.92
CA ARG A 271 -33.21 -11.99 -6.08
C ARG A 271 -32.75 -12.19 -4.63
N GLU A 272 -33.03 -13.33 -4.04
CA GLU A 272 -32.63 -13.65 -2.67
C GLU A 272 -31.11 -13.57 -2.47
N ALA A 273 -30.31 -14.07 -3.42
CA ALA A 273 -28.85 -14.00 -3.32
C ALA A 273 -28.33 -12.56 -3.37
N LEU A 274 -28.99 -11.68 -4.13
CA LEU A 274 -28.67 -10.23 -4.16
C LEU A 274 -29.06 -9.53 -2.87
N ASP A 275 -30.24 -9.84 -2.33
CA ASP A 275 -30.70 -9.29 -1.04
C ASP A 275 -29.77 -9.74 0.09
N ASN A 276 -29.32 -10.98 0.10
CA ASN A 276 -28.34 -11.50 1.06
C ASN A 276 -26.94 -10.86 0.90
N ALA A 277 -26.52 -10.59 -0.32
CA ALA A 277 -25.29 -9.84 -0.57
C ALA A 277 -25.37 -8.40 -0.02
N ALA A 278 -26.50 -7.73 -0.19
CA ALA A 278 -26.74 -6.41 0.39
C ALA A 278 -26.78 -6.47 1.93
N ARG A 279 -27.49 -7.42 2.52
CA ARG A 279 -27.50 -7.62 3.98
C ARG A 279 -26.07 -7.80 4.52
N ALA A 280 -25.24 -8.63 3.87
CA ALA A 280 -23.87 -8.83 4.26
C ALA A 280 -23.05 -7.52 4.18
N HIS A 281 -23.23 -6.74 3.12
CA HIS A 281 -22.52 -5.49 2.90
C HIS A 281 -22.84 -4.45 4.00
N PHE A 282 -24.12 -4.20 4.24
CA PHE A 282 -24.53 -3.22 5.26
C PHE A 282 -24.19 -3.68 6.68
N THR A 283 -24.25 -4.99 6.96
CA THR A 283 -23.80 -5.54 8.24
C THR A 283 -22.30 -5.28 8.46
N LEU A 284 -21.46 -5.56 7.46
CA LEU A 284 -20.02 -5.37 7.57
C LEU A 284 -19.65 -3.89 7.68
N LYS A 285 -20.27 -3.02 6.89
CA LYS A 285 -20.07 -1.56 7.03
C LYS A 285 -20.46 -1.05 8.42
N LYS A 286 -21.58 -1.52 8.96
CA LYS A 286 -21.99 -1.16 10.31
C LYS A 286 -21.02 -1.67 11.37
N LEU A 287 -20.55 -2.92 11.28
CA LEU A 287 -19.55 -3.46 12.20
C LEU A 287 -18.24 -2.69 12.15
N LEU A 288 -17.76 -2.35 10.94
CA LEU A 288 -16.56 -1.54 10.76
C LEU A 288 -16.71 -0.16 11.41
N ALA A 289 -17.87 0.48 11.25
CA ALA A 289 -18.17 1.76 11.89
C ALA A 289 -18.26 1.64 13.43
N ASP A 290 -19.04 0.69 13.95
CA ASP A 290 -19.26 0.49 15.38
C ASP A 290 -17.97 0.17 16.15
N GLU A 291 -17.04 -0.55 15.53
CA GLU A 291 -15.79 -0.98 16.15
C GLU A 291 -14.56 -0.14 15.72
N ASN A 292 -14.76 0.93 14.95
CA ASN A 292 -13.67 1.72 14.35
C ASN A 292 -12.67 0.83 13.60
N GLY A 293 -13.17 -0.10 12.78
CA GLY A 293 -12.37 -1.03 12.00
C GLY A 293 -11.86 -0.42 10.69
N ASP A 294 -10.61 -0.69 10.36
CA ASP A 294 -9.98 -0.25 9.10
C ASP A 294 -9.97 -1.34 8.05
N ALA A 295 -10.21 -2.57 8.47
CA ALA A 295 -10.22 -3.76 7.64
C ALA A 295 -11.03 -4.88 8.34
N VAL A 296 -11.43 -5.88 7.58
CA VAL A 296 -12.14 -7.05 8.12
C VAL A 296 -11.58 -8.35 7.55
N ALA A 297 -11.43 -9.35 8.43
CA ALA A 297 -11.21 -10.73 8.05
C ALA A 297 -12.36 -11.59 8.64
N MET A 298 -12.85 -12.57 7.87
CA MET A 298 -14.01 -13.34 8.31
C MET A 298 -13.88 -14.82 7.97
N LYS A 299 -14.14 -15.69 8.96
CA LYS A 299 -14.21 -17.14 8.75
C LYS A 299 -15.48 -17.52 7.98
N CYS A 300 -15.46 -17.33 6.66
CA CYS A 300 -16.62 -17.44 5.78
C CYS A 300 -16.92 -18.85 5.24
N LEU A 301 -16.03 -19.85 5.44
CA LEU A 301 -16.23 -21.22 4.97
C LEU A 301 -17.03 -22.09 5.94
N ARG A 302 -18.05 -21.53 6.60
CA ARG A 302 -18.95 -22.29 7.45
C ARG A 302 -20.06 -22.93 6.62
N ARG A 303 -20.43 -24.16 6.98
CA ARG A 303 -21.59 -24.85 6.39
C ARG A 303 -22.86 -24.04 6.68
N GLY A 304 -23.72 -23.89 5.69
CA GLY A 304 -24.99 -23.15 5.82
C GLY A 304 -24.87 -21.62 5.92
N MET A 305 -23.65 -21.06 5.95
CA MET A 305 -23.45 -19.62 5.99
C MET A 305 -23.63 -18.99 4.61
N LEU A 306 -24.38 -17.90 4.53
CA LEU A 306 -24.47 -17.04 3.36
C LEU A 306 -23.13 -16.29 3.17
N LYS A 307 -22.59 -16.32 1.97
CA LYS A 307 -21.22 -15.86 1.70
C LYS A 307 -21.17 -14.35 1.43
N PRO A 308 -20.27 -13.59 2.06
CA PRO A 308 -20.14 -12.14 1.88
C PRO A 308 -19.29 -11.74 0.66
N CYS A 309 -19.09 -12.62 -0.33
CA CYS A 309 -18.10 -12.44 -1.41
C CYS A 309 -18.33 -11.15 -2.20
N VAL A 310 -19.56 -10.80 -2.58
CA VAL A 310 -19.85 -9.54 -3.27
C VAL A 310 -19.50 -8.33 -2.40
N SER A 311 -19.85 -8.39 -1.11
CA SER A 311 -19.51 -7.33 -0.16
C SER A 311 -17.99 -7.14 -0.06
N PHE A 312 -17.21 -8.23 0.01
CA PHE A 312 -15.76 -8.15 0.07
C PHE A 312 -15.17 -7.57 -1.21
N SER A 313 -15.68 -7.95 -2.37
CA SER A 313 -15.25 -7.35 -3.66
C SER A 313 -15.48 -5.85 -3.68
N VAL A 314 -16.65 -5.38 -3.22
CA VAL A 314 -16.99 -3.94 -3.17
C VAL A 314 -16.13 -3.21 -2.15
N LEU A 315 -16.00 -3.74 -0.92
CA LEU A 315 -15.17 -3.14 0.13
C LEU A 315 -13.70 -3.03 -0.30
N ASN A 316 -13.14 -4.08 -0.92
CA ASN A 316 -11.79 -4.03 -1.46
C ASN A 316 -11.65 -2.93 -2.52
N GLY A 317 -12.63 -2.78 -3.41
CA GLY A 317 -12.65 -1.70 -4.41
C GLY A 317 -12.74 -0.28 -3.81
N GLU A 318 -13.33 -0.16 -2.61
CA GLU A 318 -13.38 1.07 -1.81
C GLU A 318 -12.12 1.27 -0.95
N LEU A 319 -11.07 0.46 -1.14
CA LEU A 319 -9.87 0.40 -0.29
C LEU A 319 -10.19 0.17 1.19
N MET A 320 -11.25 -0.59 1.47
CA MET A 320 -11.57 -1.15 2.77
C MET A 320 -11.20 -2.64 2.76
N PRO A 321 -9.98 -3.03 3.17
CA PRO A 321 -9.50 -4.39 3.04
C PRO A 321 -10.44 -5.41 3.67
N ALA A 322 -10.80 -6.43 2.90
CA ALA A 322 -11.73 -7.47 3.31
C ALA A 322 -11.21 -8.86 2.90
N ALA A 323 -10.79 -9.65 3.90
CA ALA A 323 -10.15 -10.94 3.71
C ALA A 323 -11.10 -12.11 3.98
N CYS A 324 -11.15 -13.03 3.04
CA CYS A 324 -11.86 -14.30 3.16
C CYS A 324 -11.13 -15.25 4.13
N GLN A 325 -11.82 -16.27 4.63
CA GLN A 325 -11.29 -17.35 5.47
C GLN A 325 -10.61 -16.91 6.78
N ASN A 326 -10.85 -15.68 7.22
CA ASN A 326 -10.20 -15.03 8.37
C ASN A 326 -8.67 -14.97 8.24
N ASP A 327 -8.17 -14.77 7.04
CA ASP A 327 -6.76 -14.66 6.76
C ASP A 327 -6.21 -13.30 7.20
N LEU A 328 -5.56 -13.29 8.36
CA LEU A 328 -5.00 -12.08 8.96
C LEU A 328 -3.72 -11.60 8.24
N GLN A 329 -2.96 -12.51 7.63
CA GLN A 329 -1.75 -12.17 6.88
C GLN A 329 -2.13 -11.44 5.60
N SER A 330 -3.09 -11.98 4.86
CA SER A 330 -3.58 -11.34 3.63
C SER A 330 -4.27 -10.00 3.88
N VAL A 331 -5.06 -9.85 4.96
CA VAL A 331 -5.67 -8.55 5.27
C VAL A 331 -4.63 -7.49 5.68
N CYS A 332 -3.58 -7.88 6.38
CA CYS A 332 -2.43 -6.99 6.66
C CYS A 332 -1.72 -6.59 5.37
N THR A 333 -1.54 -7.53 4.44
CA THR A 333 -0.96 -7.27 3.12
C THR A 333 -1.82 -6.31 2.29
N GLN A 334 -3.14 -6.51 2.26
CA GLN A 334 -4.07 -5.59 1.60
C GLN A 334 -4.03 -4.20 2.21
N LEU A 335 -4.00 -4.09 3.54
CA LEU A 335 -3.90 -2.81 4.24
C LEU A 335 -2.58 -2.11 3.94
N LEU A 336 -1.47 -2.85 3.89
CA LEU A 336 -0.19 -2.31 3.47
C LEU A 336 -0.24 -1.80 2.03
N GLY A 337 -0.83 -2.56 1.10
CA GLY A 337 -1.00 -2.16 -0.30
C GLY A 337 -1.85 -0.90 -0.45
N LYS A 338 -2.98 -0.80 0.28
CA LYS A 338 -3.77 0.44 0.38
C LYS A 338 -2.91 1.65 0.75
N LEU A 339 -2.06 1.51 1.76
CA LEU A 339 -1.27 2.63 2.31
C LEU A 339 -0.04 2.99 1.46
N LEU A 340 0.59 2.01 0.79
CA LEU A 340 1.81 2.22 0.00
C LEU A 340 1.53 2.60 -1.45
N VAL A 341 0.54 1.96 -2.07
CA VAL A 341 0.35 2.03 -3.52
C VAL A 341 -1.09 2.39 -3.93
N GLU A 342 -2.00 2.56 -2.95
CA GLU A 342 -3.40 2.95 -3.16
C GLU A 342 -4.12 2.00 -4.14
N ARG A 343 -3.88 0.69 -3.96
CA ARG A 343 -4.49 -0.36 -4.79
C ARG A 343 -5.22 -1.39 -3.93
N PRO A 344 -6.37 -1.88 -4.39
CA PRO A 344 -7.01 -3.03 -3.79
C PRO A 344 -6.16 -4.28 -4.04
N GLY A 345 -5.99 -5.10 -3.00
CA GLY A 345 -5.34 -6.39 -3.12
C GLY A 345 -6.35 -7.50 -3.38
N PHE A 346 -6.11 -8.34 -4.36
CA PHE A 346 -6.88 -9.55 -4.63
C PHE A 346 -6.26 -10.74 -3.91
N ILE A 347 -6.90 -11.21 -2.83
CA ILE A 347 -6.51 -12.44 -2.14
C ILE A 347 -6.82 -13.64 -3.04
N HIS A 348 -5.88 -14.54 -3.18
CA HIS A 348 -6.06 -15.72 -4.03
C HIS A 348 -5.29 -16.94 -3.54
N ASN A 349 -5.83 -18.13 -3.79
CA ASN A 349 -5.08 -19.38 -3.76
C ASN A 349 -4.11 -19.42 -4.94
N ILE A 350 -3.00 -20.15 -4.80
CA ILE A 350 -2.02 -20.34 -5.86
C ILE A 350 -2.06 -21.78 -6.36
N CYS A 351 -2.13 -21.93 -7.67
CA CYS A 351 -1.85 -23.18 -8.36
C CYS A 351 -0.73 -22.93 -9.38
N TYR A 352 0.27 -23.79 -9.38
CA TYR A 352 1.43 -23.62 -10.27
C TYR A 352 1.17 -24.26 -11.63
N GLU A 353 1.43 -23.50 -12.67
CA GLU A 353 1.58 -23.99 -14.04
C GLU A 353 3.09 -24.05 -14.35
N THR A 354 3.69 -25.22 -14.12
CA THR A 354 5.14 -25.40 -14.06
C THR A 354 5.81 -25.29 -15.42
N GLU A 355 5.16 -25.75 -16.48
CA GLU A 355 5.74 -25.73 -17.83
C GLU A 355 5.86 -24.33 -18.42
N GLY A 356 4.91 -23.45 -18.12
CA GLY A 356 4.92 -22.07 -18.59
C GLY A 356 5.51 -21.07 -17.62
N ASN A 357 6.01 -21.50 -16.48
CA ASN A 357 6.50 -20.63 -15.38
C ASN A 357 5.46 -19.58 -14.97
N ARG A 358 4.22 -20.04 -14.72
CA ARG A 358 3.08 -19.21 -14.36
C ARG A 358 2.45 -19.68 -13.05
N PHE A 359 1.67 -18.81 -12.43
CA PHE A 359 0.76 -19.21 -11.37
C PHE A 359 -0.67 -18.81 -11.71
N TYR A 360 -1.60 -19.61 -11.24
CA TYR A 360 -3.02 -19.44 -11.42
C TYR A 360 -3.64 -18.94 -10.12
N ALA A 361 -4.00 -17.64 -10.11
CA ALA A 361 -4.62 -16.98 -8.98
C ALA A 361 -6.13 -17.14 -9.03
N SER A 362 -6.72 -17.80 -8.04
CA SER A 362 -8.15 -18.11 -8.02
C SER A 362 -8.80 -17.79 -6.68
N HIS A 363 -9.82 -16.93 -6.64
CA HIS A 363 -10.63 -16.64 -5.44
C HIS A 363 -11.92 -15.87 -5.77
N CYS A 364 -12.72 -15.50 -4.74
CA CYS A 364 -14.07 -14.93 -4.90
C CYS A 364 -14.23 -13.49 -4.40
N THR A 365 -13.15 -12.79 -4.04
CA THR A 365 -13.20 -11.46 -3.38
C THR A 365 -12.46 -10.36 -4.15
N CYS A 366 -12.30 -10.55 -5.47
CA CYS A 366 -11.64 -9.60 -6.34
C CYS A 366 -12.45 -8.32 -6.48
N ALA A 367 -11.80 -7.16 -6.30
CA ALA A 367 -12.38 -5.86 -6.57
C ALA A 367 -12.61 -5.64 -8.06
N THR A 368 -13.68 -4.93 -8.44
CA THR A 368 -13.89 -4.50 -9.83
C THR A 368 -13.01 -3.31 -10.20
N LYS A 369 -12.69 -2.44 -9.25
CA LYS A 369 -11.82 -1.27 -9.44
C LYS A 369 -10.37 -1.60 -9.15
N LEU A 370 -9.71 -2.34 -10.04
CA LEU A 370 -8.34 -2.84 -9.86
C LEU A 370 -7.29 -1.73 -9.68
N HIS A 371 -7.56 -0.53 -10.20
CA HIS A 371 -6.66 0.63 -10.12
C HIS A 371 -6.99 1.60 -8.97
N GLY A 372 -7.83 1.19 -8.03
CA GLY A 372 -8.26 2.00 -6.88
C GLY A 372 -9.61 2.69 -7.10
N PRO A 373 -10.13 3.40 -6.09
CA PRO A 373 -11.51 3.94 -6.09
C PRO A 373 -11.83 4.85 -7.26
N ASP A 374 -10.85 5.62 -7.74
CA ASP A 374 -11.00 6.56 -8.86
C ASP A 374 -10.78 5.89 -10.22
N GLY A 375 -10.35 4.63 -10.24
CA GLY A 375 -10.15 3.86 -11.46
C GLY A 375 -11.46 3.38 -12.08
N SER A 376 -11.42 3.12 -13.39
CA SER A 376 -12.52 2.46 -14.09
C SER A 376 -12.73 1.04 -13.55
N GLU A 377 -13.97 0.57 -13.61
CA GLU A 377 -14.28 -0.82 -13.29
C GLU A 377 -13.75 -1.74 -14.40
N ALA A 378 -13.06 -2.81 -13.99
CA ALA A 378 -12.76 -3.93 -14.87
C ALA A 378 -14.05 -4.65 -15.25
N PRO A 379 -14.13 -5.27 -16.42
CA PRO A 379 -15.28 -6.06 -16.81
C PRO A 379 -15.55 -7.20 -15.81
N TYR A 380 -16.81 -7.39 -15.41
CA TYR A 380 -17.16 -8.45 -14.48
C TYR A 380 -18.51 -9.08 -14.76
N LEU A 381 -18.72 -10.26 -14.21
CA LEU A 381 -19.98 -10.96 -14.15
C LEU A 381 -20.42 -11.12 -12.71
N LEU A 382 -21.75 -11.13 -12.48
CA LEU A 382 -22.32 -11.70 -11.28
C LEU A 382 -22.69 -13.15 -11.55
N ARG A 383 -22.26 -14.04 -10.68
CA ARG A 383 -22.58 -15.47 -10.82
C ARG A 383 -22.88 -16.10 -9.48
N ARG A 384 -23.60 -17.23 -9.51
CA ARG A 384 -23.79 -18.08 -8.35
C ARG A 384 -22.42 -18.43 -7.74
N PHE A 385 -22.36 -18.48 -6.44
CA PHE A 385 -21.13 -18.84 -5.73
C PHE A 385 -20.67 -20.25 -6.15
N ALA A 386 -19.36 -20.40 -6.44
CA ALA A 386 -18.80 -21.60 -7.06
C ALA A 386 -19.01 -22.90 -6.23
N HIS A 387 -19.11 -22.78 -4.90
CA HIS A 387 -19.25 -23.92 -3.99
C HIS A 387 -20.71 -24.17 -3.56
N SER A 388 -21.68 -23.93 -4.44
CA SER A 388 -23.08 -24.41 -4.35
C SER A 388 -23.94 -23.90 -3.20
N ASN A 389 -23.77 -22.65 -2.76
CA ASN A 389 -24.73 -22.03 -1.87
C ASN A 389 -25.74 -21.20 -2.68
N GLU A 390 -27.01 -21.66 -2.77
CA GLU A 390 -28.05 -21.02 -3.60
C GLU A 390 -28.36 -19.59 -3.20
N GLY A 391 -28.29 -19.29 -1.91
CA GLY A 391 -28.51 -17.94 -1.36
C GLY A 391 -27.30 -17.01 -1.46
N SER A 392 -26.24 -17.37 -2.20
CA SER A 392 -24.99 -16.59 -2.28
C SER A 392 -24.56 -16.40 -3.73
N CYS A 393 -24.02 -15.21 -4.00
CA CYS A 393 -23.40 -14.87 -5.28
C CYS A 393 -22.01 -14.25 -5.09
N ALA A 394 -21.27 -14.15 -6.18
CA ALA A 394 -19.91 -13.58 -6.21
C ALA A 394 -19.67 -12.82 -7.51
N ILE A 395 -18.70 -11.92 -7.48
CA ILE A 395 -18.25 -11.16 -8.65
C ILE A 395 -17.07 -11.88 -9.28
N GLN A 396 -17.18 -12.17 -10.59
CA GLN A 396 -16.08 -12.68 -11.41
C GLN A 396 -15.50 -11.53 -12.21
N VAL A 397 -14.29 -11.13 -11.88
CA VAL A 397 -13.59 -9.99 -12.52
C VAL A 397 -12.66 -10.51 -13.60
N PHE A 398 -12.61 -9.79 -14.72
CA PHE A 398 -11.69 -10.07 -15.84
C PHE A 398 -10.56 -9.05 -15.84
N TRP A 399 -9.34 -9.55 -15.65
CA TRP A 399 -8.12 -8.76 -15.70
C TRP A 399 -7.67 -8.62 -17.16
N LYS A 400 -7.08 -7.51 -17.50
CA LYS A 400 -6.59 -7.24 -18.84
C LYS A 400 -5.25 -7.96 -19.08
N GLU A 401 -5.17 -8.74 -20.14
CA GLU A 401 -3.96 -9.44 -20.57
C GLU A 401 -2.83 -8.43 -20.82
N GLY A 402 -1.61 -8.77 -20.38
CA GLY A 402 -0.43 -7.94 -20.48
C GLY A 402 -0.26 -6.92 -19.35
N ASP A 403 -1.30 -6.63 -18.54
CA ASP A 403 -1.16 -5.69 -17.42
C ASP A 403 -0.10 -6.17 -16.43
N PRO A 404 0.79 -5.28 -15.95
CA PRO A 404 1.74 -5.63 -14.91
C PRO A 404 1.00 -5.91 -13.60
N VAL A 405 1.51 -6.85 -12.84
CA VAL A 405 0.98 -7.20 -11.53
C VAL A 405 2.10 -7.41 -10.53
N THR A 406 1.79 -7.21 -9.27
CA THR A 406 2.69 -7.50 -8.16
C THR A 406 1.98 -8.40 -7.15
N MET A 407 2.54 -9.55 -6.88
CA MET A 407 2.08 -10.43 -5.83
C MET A 407 2.89 -10.16 -4.55
N VAL A 408 2.20 -10.06 -3.44
CA VAL A 408 2.80 -9.78 -2.13
C VAL A 408 2.15 -10.67 -1.07
N GLN A 409 2.94 -11.15 -0.12
CA GLN A 409 2.42 -11.77 1.08
C GLN A 409 3.27 -11.41 2.30
N TYR A 410 2.60 -10.96 3.34
CA TYR A 410 3.18 -10.67 4.64
C TYR A 410 3.13 -11.92 5.53
N TYR A 411 4.26 -12.22 6.18
CA TYR A 411 4.33 -13.24 7.22
C TYR A 411 4.83 -12.64 8.53
N PRO A 412 4.07 -12.80 9.63
CA PRO A 412 4.53 -12.35 10.94
C PRO A 412 5.75 -13.18 11.38
N GLY A 413 6.64 -12.55 12.13
CA GLY A 413 7.87 -13.19 12.63
C GLY A 413 8.85 -12.18 13.19
N ASN A 414 10.02 -12.65 13.62
CA ASN A 414 11.11 -11.80 14.06
C ASN A 414 12.45 -12.29 13.46
N PRO A 415 12.91 -11.67 12.34
CA PRO A 415 12.23 -10.60 11.62
C PRO A 415 10.98 -11.06 10.87
N ALA A 416 10.04 -10.12 10.66
CA ALA A 416 8.91 -10.34 9.77
C ALA A 416 9.37 -10.51 8.33
N THR A 417 8.62 -11.25 7.52
CA THR A 417 8.98 -11.53 6.13
C THR A 417 7.96 -10.92 5.18
N LEU A 418 8.41 -10.47 4.03
CA LEU A 418 7.57 -10.03 2.93
C LEU A 418 7.99 -10.78 1.65
N ASP A 419 7.08 -11.58 1.10
CA ASP A 419 7.24 -12.13 -0.24
C ASP A 419 6.80 -11.11 -1.26
N VAL A 420 7.58 -10.91 -2.33
CA VAL A 420 7.27 -9.94 -3.37
C VAL A 420 7.71 -10.49 -4.73
N TYR A 421 6.75 -10.64 -5.63
CA TYR A 421 6.97 -11.15 -6.98
C TYR A 421 6.38 -10.19 -8.03
N ALA A 422 7.08 -10.02 -9.13
CA ALA A 422 6.60 -9.29 -10.29
C ALA A 422 6.07 -10.26 -11.36
N GLY A 423 5.03 -9.85 -12.07
CA GLY A 423 4.45 -10.62 -13.16
C GLY A 423 3.63 -9.78 -14.10
N ARG A 424 3.03 -10.47 -15.06
CA ARG A 424 2.04 -9.90 -15.98
C ARG A 424 0.85 -10.83 -16.10
N VAL A 425 -0.34 -10.28 -16.24
CA VAL A 425 -1.53 -11.05 -16.56
C VAL A 425 -1.29 -11.76 -17.90
N PHE A 426 -1.26 -13.08 -17.87
CA PHE A 426 -1.18 -13.90 -19.08
C PHE A 426 -2.57 -14.08 -19.66
N ARG A 427 -3.54 -14.49 -18.82
CA ARG A 427 -4.94 -14.68 -19.22
C ARG A 427 -5.90 -14.58 -18.04
N SER A 428 -7.10 -14.07 -18.30
CA SER A 428 -8.22 -14.16 -17.37
C SER A 428 -9.24 -15.19 -17.87
N HIS A 429 -9.59 -16.15 -17.02
CA HIS A 429 -10.41 -17.29 -17.43
C HIS A 429 -11.87 -17.11 -17.03
N ALA A 430 -12.78 -17.20 -18.00
CA ALA A 430 -14.21 -17.18 -17.76
C ALA A 430 -14.72 -18.49 -17.16
N MET A 431 -14.22 -19.61 -17.67
CA MET A 431 -14.57 -20.97 -17.22
C MET A 431 -13.32 -21.85 -17.31
N PRO A 432 -12.52 -21.93 -16.23
CA PRO A 432 -11.33 -22.76 -16.24
C PRO A 432 -11.72 -24.25 -16.31
N PRO A 433 -11.02 -25.06 -17.10
CA PRO A 433 -11.38 -26.46 -17.31
C PRO A 433 -11.23 -27.32 -16.05
N ALA A 434 -10.33 -26.96 -15.15
CA ALA A 434 -10.02 -27.74 -13.94
C ALA A 434 -10.71 -27.23 -12.67
N GLY A 435 -11.68 -26.32 -12.79
CA GLY A 435 -12.31 -25.70 -11.62
C GLY A 435 -11.56 -24.43 -11.16
N GLY A 436 -11.76 -24.10 -9.91
CA GLY A 436 -11.28 -22.87 -9.30
C GLY A 436 -12.42 -22.11 -8.65
N CYS A 437 -12.12 -20.96 -8.04
CA CYS A 437 -13.12 -20.10 -7.47
C CYS A 437 -13.72 -19.17 -8.56
N THR A 438 -14.29 -18.04 -8.15
CA THR A 438 -15.07 -17.19 -9.05
C THR A 438 -14.19 -16.40 -10.02
N THR A 439 -13.21 -15.64 -9.53
CA THR A 439 -12.22 -14.91 -10.34
C THR A 439 -10.98 -15.78 -10.53
N ASN A 440 -10.50 -15.89 -11.77
CA ASN A 440 -9.42 -16.78 -12.15
C ASN A 440 -8.47 -16.05 -13.11
N VAL A 441 -7.23 -15.86 -12.68
CA VAL A 441 -6.19 -15.10 -13.41
C VAL A 441 -4.93 -15.93 -13.50
N ASP A 442 -4.47 -16.19 -14.72
CA ASP A 442 -3.19 -16.80 -15.00
C ASP A 442 -2.13 -15.71 -15.15
N VAL A 443 -1.05 -15.80 -14.39
CA VAL A 443 -0.01 -14.77 -14.27
C VAL A 443 1.34 -15.34 -14.67
N GLN A 444 1.96 -14.74 -15.69
CA GLN A 444 3.34 -15.00 -16.05
C GLN A 444 4.27 -14.32 -15.04
N ILE A 445 5.12 -15.09 -14.38
CA ILE A 445 6.12 -14.58 -13.48
C ILE A 445 7.29 -14.00 -14.30
N THR A 446 7.79 -12.83 -13.90
CA THR A 446 8.84 -12.12 -14.65
C THR A 446 10.15 -11.94 -13.87
N ASP A 447 10.16 -12.16 -12.57
CA ASP A 447 11.33 -11.98 -11.71
C ASP A 447 11.78 -13.25 -10.97
N ARG A 448 11.29 -14.41 -11.43
CA ARG A 448 11.65 -15.75 -10.93
C ARG A 448 11.82 -16.72 -12.08
N ALA A 449 12.76 -17.64 -11.90
CA ALA A 449 12.99 -18.71 -12.87
C ALA A 449 12.03 -19.89 -12.71
N ASP A 450 11.40 -20.03 -11.54
CA ASP A 450 10.52 -21.16 -11.22
C ASP A 450 9.26 -20.68 -10.48
N ALA A 451 8.11 -21.00 -11.05
CA ALA A 451 6.80 -20.70 -10.47
C ALA A 451 6.61 -21.34 -9.10
N CYS A 452 7.17 -22.53 -8.85
CA CYS A 452 7.05 -23.23 -7.58
C CYS A 452 7.79 -22.54 -6.44
N SER A 453 8.66 -21.58 -6.73
CA SER A 453 9.33 -20.75 -5.72
C SER A 453 8.45 -19.62 -5.18
N VAL A 454 7.25 -19.42 -5.79
CA VAL A 454 6.29 -18.40 -5.41
C VAL A 454 5.44 -18.88 -4.23
N GLY A 455 5.31 -18.06 -3.20
CA GLY A 455 4.47 -18.38 -2.05
C GLY A 455 5.14 -19.30 -1.04
N GLY A 456 5.72 -18.73 -0.02
CA GLY A 456 6.52 -19.42 1.01
C GLY A 456 5.78 -20.38 1.95
N GLY A 457 4.74 -21.08 1.46
CA GLY A 457 4.07 -22.14 2.21
C GLY A 457 2.73 -21.77 2.85
N ASP A 458 2.15 -20.64 2.51
CA ASP A 458 0.77 -20.30 2.90
C ASP A 458 -0.22 -20.55 1.76
N TRP A 459 -1.51 -20.61 2.12
CA TRP A 459 -2.61 -20.94 1.19
C TRP A 459 -2.97 -19.75 0.28
N HIS A 460 -2.72 -18.53 0.74
CA HIS A 460 -3.10 -17.33 0.05
C HIS A 460 -1.93 -16.37 -0.17
N ASN A 461 -2.04 -15.64 -1.25
CA ASN A 461 -1.25 -14.45 -1.52
C ASN A 461 -2.16 -13.31 -1.99
N VAL A 462 -1.61 -12.12 -2.12
CA VAL A 462 -2.35 -10.93 -2.52
C VAL A 462 -1.78 -10.36 -3.80
N LEU A 463 -2.60 -10.32 -4.85
CA LEU A 463 -2.23 -9.78 -6.16
C LEU A 463 -2.70 -8.32 -6.29
N PHE A 464 -1.79 -7.43 -6.65
CA PHE A 464 -2.05 -6.03 -6.94
C PHE A 464 -1.89 -5.75 -8.44
N CYS A 465 -2.83 -5.03 -9.02
CA CYS A 465 -2.71 -4.55 -10.40
C CYS A 465 -1.74 -3.38 -10.48
N GLY A 466 -0.60 -3.58 -11.13
CA GLY A 466 0.48 -2.61 -11.30
C GLY A 466 1.86 -3.17 -10.96
N ASP A 467 2.90 -2.48 -11.44
CA ASP A 467 4.31 -2.79 -11.14
C ASP A 467 4.74 -2.06 -9.86
N PHE A 468 4.65 -2.74 -8.75
CA PHE A 468 4.97 -2.21 -7.42
C PHE A 468 6.03 -3.04 -6.69
N ALA A 469 6.60 -4.06 -7.32
CA ALA A 469 7.54 -4.98 -6.67
C ALA A 469 8.71 -4.23 -6.01
N ARG A 470 9.32 -3.28 -6.73
CA ARG A 470 10.37 -2.43 -6.16
C ARG A 470 9.89 -1.65 -4.93
N LYS A 471 8.66 -1.11 -4.96
CA LYS A 471 8.11 -0.32 -3.85
C LYS A 471 7.95 -1.15 -2.57
N PHE A 472 7.40 -2.35 -2.67
CA PHE A 472 7.27 -3.25 -1.52
C PHE A 472 8.63 -3.73 -0.99
N ARG A 473 9.59 -4.03 -1.87
CA ARG A 473 10.95 -4.39 -1.48
C ARG A 473 11.68 -3.26 -0.73
N LEU A 474 11.50 -2.02 -1.18
CA LEU A 474 12.05 -0.84 -0.48
C LEU A 474 11.43 -0.64 0.90
N PHE A 475 10.12 -0.90 1.06
CA PHE A 475 9.47 -0.91 2.37
C PHE A 475 10.09 -1.98 3.28
N ALA A 476 10.25 -3.21 2.78
CA ALA A 476 10.88 -4.28 3.53
C ALA A 476 12.32 -3.91 3.97
N GLN A 477 13.10 -3.32 3.08
CA GLN A 477 14.45 -2.83 3.38
C GLN A 477 14.43 -1.76 4.47
N LEU A 478 13.58 -0.75 4.35
CA LEU A 478 13.51 0.37 5.29
C LEU A 478 13.10 -0.09 6.70
N PHE A 479 12.25 -1.11 6.80
CA PHE A 479 11.76 -1.63 8.09
C PHE A 479 12.42 -2.95 8.51
N LYS A 480 13.58 -3.29 7.91
CA LYS A 480 14.40 -4.46 8.27
C LYS A 480 13.62 -5.79 8.22
N MET A 481 12.63 -5.89 7.33
CA MET A 481 11.95 -7.16 7.08
C MET A 481 12.85 -8.06 6.26
N LYS A 482 12.70 -9.39 6.44
CA LYS A 482 13.27 -10.37 5.54
C LYS A 482 12.47 -10.34 4.24
N LEU A 483 13.15 -10.33 3.11
CA LEU A 483 12.53 -10.72 1.84
C LEU A 483 12.67 -12.23 1.72
N ALA A 484 11.60 -12.91 1.35
CA ALA A 484 11.69 -14.33 1.07
C ALA A 484 12.73 -14.57 -0.02
N ASP A 485 13.42 -15.69 0.11
CA ASP A 485 14.52 -16.05 -0.77
C ASP A 485 14.04 -16.06 -2.22
N THR A 486 14.69 -15.21 -3.00
CA THR A 486 14.30 -15.02 -4.39
C THR A 486 14.87 -16.08 -5.30
N GLY A 487 15.66 -17.03 -4.79
CA GLY A 487 16.43 -17.95 -5.63
C GLY A 487 17.45 -17.23 -6.53
N LEU A 488 17.54 -15.93 -6.41
CA LEU A 488 18.56 -15.09 -7.07
C LEU A 488 19.62 -14.78 -6.02
N GLU A 489 20.66 -15.58 -5.95
CA GLU A 489 21.85 -15.24 -5.19
C GLU A 489 22.46 -13.96 -5.78
N GLY A 490 22.30 -12.85 -5.08
CA GLY A 490 22.90 -11.59 -5.48
C GLY A 490 22.33 -10.41 -4.71
N PRO A 491 23.12 -9.35 -4.55
CA PRO A 491 22.60 -8.11 -3.96
C PRO A 491 21.54 -7.54 -4.90
N TRP A 492 20.42 -7.15 -4.34
CA TRP A 492 19.28 -6.43 -4.93
C TRP A 492 19.42 -6.05 -6.40
N PRO A 493 18.49 -6.44 -7.29
CA PRO A 493 18.51 -6.00 -8.68
C PRO A 493 18.56 -4.47 -8.71
N THR A 494 19.53 -3.98 -9.44
CA THR A 494 19.84 -2.56 -9.69
C THR A 494 18.66 -1.81 -10.31
#